data_479c620a7698dbd0dc57ddcdd0c72480
#
_entry.id   479c620a7698dbd0dc57ddcdd0c72480
#
_cell.length_a   1.000
_cell.length_b   1.000
_cell.length_c   1.000
_cell.angle_alpha   90.00
_cell.angle_beta   90.00
_cell.angle_gamma   90.00
#
_symmetry.space_group_name_H-M   'P 1'
#
loop_
_entity.id
_entity.type
_entity.pdbx_description
1 polymer ?
#
loop_
_entity_poly.entity_id
_entity_poly.type
_entity_poly.pdbx_seq_one_letter_code
_entity_poly.pdbx_strand_id
1 'polypeptide(L)'
;MNKTADPILTIFTPAYNRAHTLPRTYESLCRQSCKDFIWLIVDDGSADNTAELVRDWQSRDNGFTIQYIYKENGGMHTAHNVAYANIHTELNTCIDSDDMLADGAVEKILRKWDEVKGKGCAGIVGLDADFDGKIIGKGFPDGLSETTISGY
;
A
#
# COMPACT_ATOMS: atom_id res chain seq x y z
N MET A 1 -11.42 6.54 -25.71
CA MET A 1 -10.64 6.14 -24.53
C MET A 1 -11.02 7.09 -23.42
N ASN A 2 -11.83 6.66 -22.45
CA ASN A 2 -12.15 7.47 -21.28
C ASN A 2 -10.86 7.65 -20.48
N LYS A 3 -10.46 8.90 -20.27
CA LYS A 3 -9.41 9.27 -19.34
C LYS A 3 -9.92 8.81 -17.96
N THR A 4 -9.38 7.69 -17.47
CA THR A 4 -9.61 7.28 -16.08
C THR A 4 -9.14 8.43 -15.20
N ALA A 5 -9.96 8.83 -14.23
CA ALA A 5 -9.54 9.80 -13.21
C ALA A 5 -8.20 9.32 -12.61
N ASP A 6 -7.36 10.25 -12.19
CA ASP A 6 -6.09 9.87 -11.55
C ASP A 6 -6.38 9.02 -10.31
N PRO A 7 -5.57 7.97 -10.07
CA PRO A 7 -5.75 7.11 -8.89
C PRO A 7 -5.79 7.91 -7.59
N ILE A 8 -6.71 7.55 -6.70
CA ILE A 8 -6.87 8.24 -5.42
C ILE A 8 -6.13 7.55 -4.27
N LEU A 9 -5.57 6.37 -4.50
CA LEU A 9 -4.86 5.56 -3.50
C LEU A 9 -3.40 5.36 -3.92
N THR A 10 -2.47 5.64 -3.02
CA THR A 10 -1.10 5.16 -3.09
C THR A 10 -0.87 4.08 -2.04
N ILE A 11 -0.43 2.92 -2.50
CA ILE A 11 0.12 1.86 -1.66
C ILE A 11 1.63 2.04 -1.69
N PHE A 12 2.28 2.27 -0.54
CA PHE A 12 3.72 2.40 -0.53
C PHE A 12 4.40 1.29 0.28
N THR A 13 5.60 0.92 -0.16
CA THR A 13 6.39 -0.16 0.44
C THR A 13 7.82 0.32 0.64
N PRO A 14 8.31 0.48 1.88
CA PRO A 14 9.73 0.66 2.14
C PRO A 14 10.45 -0.68 1.94
N ALA A 15 11.58 -0.66 1.27
CA ALA A 15 12.36 -1.87 0.98
C ALA A 15 13.85 -1.66 1.26
N TYR A 16 14.49 -2.65 1.85
CA TYR A 16 15.93 -2.73 1.99
C TYR A 16 16.38 -4.19 1.92
N ASN A 17 17.06 -4.58 0.82
CA ASN A 17 17.46 -5.96 0.53
C ASN A 17 16.27 -6.94 0.58
N ARG A 18 15.22 -6.66 -0.18
CA ARG A 18 13.93 -7.39 -0.15
C ARG A 18 13.61 -8.14 -1.44
N ALA A 19 14.59 -8.39 -2.31
CA ALA A 19 14.35 -9.14 -3.53
C ALA A 19 13.71 -10.53 -3.30
N HIS A 20 13.90 -11.12 -2.12
CA HIS A 20 13.38 -12.45 -1.77
C HIS A 20 11.93 -12.44 -1.24
N THR A 21 11.42 -11.32 -0.72
CA THR A 21 10.05 -11.20 -0.16
C THR A 21 9.12 -10.36 -1.03
N LEU A 22 9.63 -9.31 -1.64
CA LEU A 22 8.88 -8.35 -2.44
C LEU A 22 8.03 -8.98 -3.59
N PRO A 23 8.44 -10.11 -4.23
CA PRO A 23 7.60 -10.77 -5.22
C PRO A 23 6.22 -11.17 -4.70
N ARG A 24 6.11 -11.57 -3.44
CA ARG A 24 4.83 -11.94 -2.82
C ARG A 24 3.91 -10.71 -2.67
N THR A 25 4.48 -9.57 -2.26
CA THR A 25 3.74 -8.30 -2.22
C THR A 25 3.24 -7.92 -3.62
N TYR A 26 4.13 -7.95 -4.63
CA TYR A 26 3.79 -7.68 -6.03
C TYR A 26 2.65 -8.56 -6.54
N GLU A 27 2.73 -9.87 -6.34
CA GLU A 27 1.68 -10.81 -6.76
C GLU A 27 0.33 -10.51 -6.10
N SER A 28 0.33 -10.09 -4.82
CA SER A 28 -0.90 -9.71 -4.13
C SER A 28 -1.55 -8.47 -4.73
N LEU A 29 -0.75 -7.52 -5.21
CA LEU A 29 -1.22 -6.33 -5.92
C LEU A 29 -1.71 -6.68 -7.33
N CYS A 30 -1.03 -7.60 -8.01
CA CYS A 30 -1.49 -8.13 -9.30
C CYS A 30 -2.84 -8.87 -9.21
N ARG A 31 -3.18 -9.47 -8.07
CA ARG A 31 -4.47 -10.15 -7.86
C ARG A 31 -5.62 -9.23 -7.49
N GLN A 32 -5.38 -7.94 -7.18
CA GLN A 32 -6.46 -7.03 -6.84
C GLN A 32 -7.47 -6.91 -7.98
N SER A 33 -8.77 -6.98 -7.67
CA SER A 33 -9.87 -6.80 -8.62
C SER A 33 -9.95 -5.37 -9.16
N CYS A 34 -9.63 -4.39 -8.32
CA CYS A 34 -9.53 -2.98 -8.68
C CYS A 34 -8.06 -2.56 -8.81
N LYS A 35 -7.73 -1.88 -9.91
CA LYS A 35 -6.38 -1.41 -10.24
C LYS A 35 -6.21 0.11 -10.07
N ASP A 36 -7.17 0.77 -9.45
CA ASP A 36 -7.17 2.22 -9.28
C ASP A 36 -6.27 2.65 -8.11
N PHE A 37 -4.98 2.33 -8.24
CA PHE A 37 -3.94 2.69 -7.27
C PHE A 37 -2.56 2.85 -7.93
N ILE A 38 -1.67 3.52 -7.22
CA ILE A 38 -0.24 3.59 -7.49
C ILE A 38 0.49 2.72 -6.46
N TRP A 39 1.44 1.91 -6.88
CA TRP A 39 2.38 1.26 -5.97
C TRP A 39 3.70 2.00 -5.95
N LEU A 40 4.02 2.64 -4.84
CA LEU A 40 5.26 3.39 -4.62
C LEU A 40 6.23 2.55 -3.79
N ILE A 41 7.36 2.16 -4.37
CA ILE A 41 8.43 1.45 -3.67
C ILE A 41 9.54 2.45 -3.37
N VAL A 42 9.90 2.57 -2.09
CA VAL A 42 11.05 3.36 -1.64
C VAL A 42 12.15 2.43 -1.19
N ASP A 43 13.19 2.34 -2.01
CA ASP A 43 14.36 1.50 -1.76
C ASP A 43 15.39 2.28 -0.93
N ASP A 44 15.61 1.83 0.30
CA ASP A 44 16.52 2.44 1.27
C ASP A 44 17.96 1.95 1.09
N GLY A 45 18.47 1.93 -0.14
CA GLY A 45 19.85 1.61 -0.44
C GLY A 45 20.14 0.11 -0.54
N SER A 46 19.25 -0.68 -1.15
CA SER A 46 19.47 -2.11 -1.38
C SER A 46 20.73 -2.38 -2.20
N ALA A 47 21.44 -3.43 -1.80
CA ALA A 47 22.61 -3.96 -2.50
C ALA A 47 22.33 -5.31 -3.21
N ASP A 48 21.12 -5.85 -3.02
CA ASP A 48 20.64 -7.06 -3.70
C ASP A 48 19.91 -6.71 -5.02
N ASN A 49 19.26 -7.68 -5.63
CA ASN A 49 18.57 -7.51 -6.91
C ASN A 49 17.21 -6.79 -6.80
N THR A 50 16.90 -6.08 -5.69
CA THR A 50 15.62 -5.39 -5.50
C THR A 50 15.33 -4.40 -6.64
N ALA A 51 16.30 -3.57 -7.02
CA ALA A 51 16.13 -2.58 -8.08
C ALA A 51 15.87 -3.20 -9.46
N GLU A 52 16.55 -4.30 -9.79
CA GLU A 52 16.38 -5.01 -11.06
C GLU A 52 14.99 -5.64 -11.15
N LEU A 53 14.56 -6.24 -10.06
CA LEU A 53 13.25 -6.86 -9.94
C LEU A 53 12.12 -5.85 -10.17
N VAL A 54 12.21 -4.68 -9.53
CA VAL A 54 11.20 -3.62 -9.68
C VAL A 54 11.19 -3.06 -11.11
N ARG A 55 12.36 -2.87 -11.74
CA ARG A 55 12.43 -2.42 -13.15
C ARG A 55 11.79 -3.42 -14.11
N ASP A 56 11.97 -4.72 -13.87
CA ASP A 56 11.30 -5.75 -14.66
C ASP A 56 9.78 -5.63 -14.53
N TRP A 57 9.25 -5.45 -13.32
CA TRP A 57 7.80 -5.24 -13.12
C TRP A 57 7.30 -3.96 -13.77
N GLN A 58 8.06 -2.86 -13.71
CA GLN A 58 7.69 -1.60 -14.36
C GLN A 58 7.58 -1.73 -15.90
N SER A 59 8.28 -2.70 -16.49
CA SER A 59 8.22 -2.97 -17.94
C SER A 59 6.98 -3.76 -18.38
N ARG A 60 6.22 -4.31 -17.43
CA ARG A 60 5.03 -5.14 -17.67
C ARG A 60 3.76 -4.31 -17.68
N ASP A 61 2.72 -4.81 -18.35
CA ASP A 61 1.37 -4.29 -18.20
C ASP A 61 0.73 -4.86 -16.92
N ASN A 62 0.80 -4.09 -15.84
CA ASN A 62 0.29 -4.48 -14.53
C ASN A 62 -1.18 -4.06 -14.30
N GLY A 63 -1.71 -3.20 -15.18
CA GLY A 63 -2.99 -2.54 -14.97
C GLY A 63 -2.95 -1.41 -13.91
N PHE A 64 -1.83 -1.20 -13.23
CA PHE A 64 -1.57 -0.12 -12.28
C PHE A 64 -0.15 0.42 -12.44
N THR A 65 0.11 1.63 -11.93
CA THR A 65 1.42 2.28 -12.03
C THR A 65 2.33 1.84 -10.89
N ILE A 66 3.58 1.47 -11.22
CA ILE A 66 4.65 1.21 -10.24
C ILE A 66 5.63 2.38 -10.29
N GLN A 67 5.79 3.07 -9.17
CA GLN A 67 6.80 4.10 -8.96
C GLN A 67 7.93 3.53 -8.10
N TYR A 68 9.17 3.90 -8.41
CA TYR A 68 10.35 3.44 -7.69
C TYR A 68 11.26 4.62 -7.38
N ILE A 69 11.62 4.76 -6.11
CA ILE A 69 12.55 5.77 -5.62
C ILE A 69 13.68 5.05 -4.89
N TYR A 70 14.90 5.22 -5.37
CA TYR A 70 16.10 4.80 -4.66
C TYR A 70 16.64 5.95 -3.81
N LYS A 71 17.09 5.66 -2.60
CA LYS A 71 17.82 6.59 -1.74
C LYS A 71 18.99 5.87 -1.04
N GLU A 72 19.98 6.62 -0.59
CA GLU A 72 21.01 6.07 0.28
C GLU A 72 20.39 5.55 1.58
N ASN A 73 20.95 4.45 2.12
CA ASN A 73 20.44 3.84 3.34
C ASN A 73 20.46 4.83 4.51
N GLY A 74 19.32 4.98 5.15
CA GLY A 74 19.12 5.85 6.30
C GLY A 74 18.14 5.28 7.32
N GLY A 75 17.67 4.05 7.06
CA GLY A 75 16.71 3.35 7.90
C GLY A 75 15.25 3.59 7.49
N MET A 76 14.37 2.69 7.92
CA MET A 76 12.96 2.62 7.53
C MET A 76 12.24 3.97 7.66
N HIS A 77 12.46 4.71 8.76
CA HIS A 77 11.83 6.01 8.99
C HIS A 77 12.17 7.05 7.92
N THR A 78 13.38 6.99 7.34
CA THR A 78 13.75 7.89 6.24
C THR A 78 13.07 7.51 4.93
N ALA A 79 12.86 6.20 4.70
CA ALA A 79 12.11 5.71 3.56
C ALA A 79 10.63 6.15 3.64
N HIS A 80 10.01 6.08 4.82
CA HIS A 80 8.67 6.62 5.06
C HIS A 80 8.59 8.12 4.77
N ASN A 81 9.56 8.91 5.22
CA ASN A 81 9.59 10.35 4.94
C ASN A 81 9.65 10.63 3.44
N VAL A 82 10.46 9.87 2.70
CA VAL A 82 10.53 9.98 1.24
C VAL A 82 9.21 9.56 0.59
N ALA A 83 8.57 8.48 1.07
CA ALA A 83 7.26 8.08 0.58
C ALA A 83 6.23 9.21 0.74
N TYR A 84 6.07 9.74 1.96
CA TYR A 84 5.12 10.82 2.22
C TYR A 84 5.40 12.10 1.44
N ALA A 85 6.66 12.42 1.15
CA ALA A 85 7.02 13.57 0.32
C ALA A 85 6.64 13.38 -1.17
N ASN A 86 6.40 12.14 -1.61
CA ASN A 86 6.09 11.79 -3.00
C ASN A 86 4.68 11.24 -3.22
N ILE A 87 3.88 11.11 -2.16
CA ILE A 87 2.47 10.73 -2.26
C ILE A 87 1.64 11.98 -2.52
N HIS A 88 0.90 11.97 -3.63
CA HIS A 88 0.02 13.06 -4.05
C HIS A 88 -1.44 12.64 -4.18
N THR A 89 -1.75 11.39 -3.86
CA THR A 89 -3.11 10.84 -3.87
C THR A 89 -3.85 11.20 -2.58
N GLU A 90 -5.18 11.17 -2.64
CA GLU A 90 -6.04 11.49 -1.50
C GLU A 90 -5.87 10.50 -0.34
N LEU A 91 -5.66 9.21 -0.67
CA LEU A 91 -5.42 8.15 0.30
C LEU A 91 -4.03 7.55 0.14
N ASN A 92 -3.49 7.06 1.24
CA ASN A 92 -2.32 6.20 1.22
C ASN A 92 -2.39 5.11 2.29
N THR A 93 -1.68 4.01 2.03
CA THR A 93 -1.43 2.94 3.00
C THR A 93 -0.03 2.39 2.83
N CYS A 94 0.58 1.97 3.93
CA CYS A 94 1.84 1.24 3.90
C CYS A 94 1.55 -0.26 3.85
N ILE A 95 2.32 -0.99 3.04
CA ILE A 95 2.44 -2.44 3.11
C ILE A 95 3.92 -2.76 3.23
N ASP A 96 4.29 -3.50 4.27
CA ASP A 96 5.66 -3.92 4.45
C ASP A 96 6.11 -4.86 3.32
N SER A 97 7.41 -4.88 3.03
CA SER A 97 7.99 -5.60 1.89
C SER A 97 7.96 -7.13 2.02
N ASP A 98 7.45 -7.64 3.13
CA ASP A 98 7.23 -9.07 3.44
C ASP A 98 5.75 -9.40 3.69
N ASP A 99 4.86 -8.41 3.54
CA ASP A 99 3.42 -8.57 3.68
C ASP A 99 2.70 -8.65 2.34
N MET A 100 1.40 -8.98 2.40
CA MET A 100 0.50 -9.07 1.25
C MET A 100 -0.79 -8.28 1.51
N LEU A 101 -1.34 -7.72 0.44
CA LEU A 101 -2.68 -7.17 0.49
C LEU A 101 -3.71 -8.28 0.24
N ALA A 102 -4.72 -8.37 1.09
CA ALA A 102 -5.80 -9.34 0.91
C ALA A 102 -6.55 -9.12 -0.41
N ASP A 103 -7.04 -10.19 -1.02
CA ASP A 103 -7.78 -10.11 -2.28
C ASP A 103 -9.02 -9.21 -2.16
N GLY A 104 -9.19 -8.31 -3.13
CA GLY A 104 -10.27 -7.32 -3.14
C GLY A 104 -10.15 -6.20 -2.10
N ALA A 105 -9.00 -6.06 -1.44
CA ALA A 105 -8.80 -5.02 -0.43
C ALA A 105 -8.86 -3.61 -1.03
N VAL A 106 -8.27 -3.37 -2.20
CA VAL A 106 -8.32 -2.06 -2.86
C VAL A 106 -9.77 -1.64 -3.11
N GLU A 107 -10.60 -2.52 -3.66
CA GLU A 107 -12.02 -2.22 -3.89
C GLU A 107 -12.76 -1.89 -2.59
N LYS A 108 -12.49 -2.63 -1.51
CA LYS A 108 -13.09 -2.38 -0.19
C LYS A 108 -12.65 -1.05 0.39
N ILE A 109 -11.36 -0.70 0.27
CA ILE A 109 -10.78 0.58 0.72
C ILE A 109 -11.48 1.72 -0.02
N LEU A 110 -11.51 1.69 -1.34
CA LEU A 110 -12.09 2.75 -2.16
C LEU A 110 -13.58 2.92 -1.90
N ARG A 111 -14.33 1.82 -1.82
CA ARG A 111 -15.76 1.86 -1.48
C ARG A 111 -15.99 2.46 -0.09
N LYS A 112 -15.21 2.03 0.91
CA LYS A 112 -15.36 2.56 2.27
C LYS A 112 -15.01 4.03 2.34
N TRP A 113 -14.00 4.46 1.60
CA TRP A 113 -13.65 5.88 1.51
C TRP A 113 -14.78 6.70 0.90
N ASP A 114 -15.39 6.23 -0.18
CA ASP A 114 -16.55 6.91 -0.79
C ASP A 114 -17.73 7.08 0.17
N GLU A 115 -17.93 6.13 1.09
CA GLU A 115 -18.98 6.23 2.12
C GLU A 115 -18.70 7.29 3.18
N VAL A 116 -17.41 7.56 3.51
CA VAL A 116 -17.03 8.41 4.65
C VAL A 116 -16.35 9.73 4.27
N LYS A 117 -15.85 9.86 3.04
CA LYS A 117 -15.26 11.12 2.57
C LYS A 117 -16.24 12.27 2.70
N GLY A 118 -15.76 13.43 3.17
CA GLY A 118 -16.61 14.59 3.42
C GLY A 118 -17.38 14.57 4.74
N LYS A 119 -17.27 13.49 5.55
CA LYS A 119 -17.88 13.40 6.89
C LYS A 119 -16.92 13.75 8.03
N GLY A 120 -15.79 14.37 7.71
CA GLY A 120 -14.77 14.74 8.71
C GLY A 120 -13.85 13.59 9.13
N CYS A 121 -13.92 12.44 8.44
CA CYS A 121 -13.01 11.33 8.70
C CYS A 121 -11.63 11.60 8.10
N ALA A 122 -10.56 11.35 8.87
CA ALA A 122 -9.18 11.49 8.43
C ALA A 122 -8.65 10.25 7.68
N GLY A 123 -9.38 9.14 7.71
CA GLY A 123 -8.99 7.89 7.09
C GLY A 123 -9.92 6.74 7.47
N ILE A 124 -9.53 5.56 7.09
CA ILE A 124 -10.20 4.29 7.41
C ILE A 124 -9.19 3.33 8.03
N VAL A 125 -9.65 2.44 8.87
CA VAL A 125 -8.81 1.44 9.55
C VAL A 125 -9.28 0.06 9.13
N GLY A 126 -8.34 -0.80 8.74
CA GLY A 126 -8.55 -2.23 8.50
C GLY A 126 -7.97 -3.06 9.63
N LEU A 127 -8.24 -4.35 9.61
CA LEU A 127 -7.62 -5.33 10.51
C LEU A 127 -6.58 -6.13 9.73
N ASP A 128 -5.49 -6.47 10.41
CA ASP A 128 -4.50 -7.40 9.90
C ASP A 128 -4.95 -8.84 10.15
N ALA A 129 -4.58 -9.72 9.25
CA ALA A 129 -4.83 -11.15 9.35
C ALA A 129 -3.57 -11.94 9.00
N ASP A 130 -3.44 -13.14 9.55
CA ASP A 130 -2.43 -14.10 9.11
C ASP A 130 -2.78 -14.70 7.74
N PHE A 131 -1.90 -15.53 7.20
CA PHE A 131 -2.09 -16.15 5.87
C PHE A 131 -3.26 -17.12 5.81
N ASP A 132 -3.77 -17.59 6.94
CA ASP A 132 -4.97 -18.43 7.05
C ASP A 132 -6.26 -17.58 7.18
N GLY A 133 -6.12 -16.25 7.17
CA GLY A 133 -7.23 -15.29 7.26
C GLY A 133 -7.72 -15.04 8.68
N LYS A 134 -7.00 -15.50 9.69
CA LYS A 134 -7.31 -15.24 11.08
C LYS A 134 -6.84 -13.85 11.50
N ILE A 135 -7.73 -13.06 12.09
CA ILE A 135 -7.41 -11.70 12.56
C ILE A 135 -6.29 -11.74 13.59
N ILE A 136 -5.27 -10.91 13.39
CA ILE A 136 -4.18 -10.70 14.33
C ILE A 136 -4.62 -9.65 15.35
N GLY A 137 -4.54 -10.01 16.63
CA GLY A 137 -4.97 -9.13 17.72
C GLY A 137 -6.47 -9.23 18.03
N LYS A 138 -7.07 -8.10 18.43
CA LYS A 138 -8.50 -8.00 18.74
C LYS A 138 -9.23 -7.28 17.61
N GLY A 139 -10.42 -7.76 17.27
CA GLY A 139 -11.33 -7.03 16.39
C GLY A 139 -11.80 -5.72 17.03
N PHE A 140 -12.44 -4.88 16.23
CA PHE A 140 -13.09 -3.68 16.76
C PHE A 140 -14.23 -4.08 17.72
N PRO A 141 -14.48 -3.26 18.77
CA PRO A 141 -15.65 -3.46 19.63
C PRO A 141 -16.95 -3.45 18.81
N ASP A 142 -17.93 -4.25 19.25
CA ASP A 142 -19.23 -4.29 18.60
C ASP A 142 -19.89 -2.91 18.55
N GLY A 143 -20.38 -2.54 17.38
CA GLY A 143 -21.04 -1.24 17.15
C GLY A 143 -20.08 -0.05 16.99
N LEU A 144 -18.75 -0.23 17.08
CA LEU A 144 -17.81 0.83 16.81
C LEU A 144 -17.66 1.04 15.29
N SER A 145 -18.19 2.13 14.77
CA SER A 145 -18.06 2.51 13.36
C SER A 145 -17.11 3.68 13.13
N GLU A 146 -16.88 4.51 14.14
CA GLU A 146 -16.03 5.70 14.10
C GLU A 146 -15.33 5.89 15.45
N THR A 147 -14.07 6.35 15.41
CA THR A 147 -13.29 6.68 16.60
C THR A 147 -12.30 7.78 16.29
N THR A 148 -11.69 8.36 17.32
CA THR A 148 -10.56 9.29 17.17
C THR A 148 -9.25 8.54 17.40
N ILE A 149 -8.13 9.06 16.86
CA ILE A 149 -6.78 8.46 17.04
C ILE A 149 -6.43 8.30 18.52
N SER A 150 -6.96 9.18 19.38
CA SER A 150 -6.73 9.16 20.84
C SER A 150 -7.82 8.40 21.62
N GLY A 151 -8.86 7.93 20.95
CA GLY A 151 -10.02 7.29 21.58
C GLY A 151 -10.06 5.76 21.47
N TYR A 152 -8.94 5.16 21.03
CA TYR A 152 -8.81 3.71 20.86
C TYR A 152 -7.57 3.18 21.58
#